data_8b9b056ec351e6879fa97681845c3c57
#
_entry.id   8b9b056ec351e6879fa97681845c3c57
#
_cell.length_a   1.000
_cell.length_b   1.000
_cell.length_c   1.000
_cell.angle_alpha   90.00
_cell.angle_beta   90.00
_cell.angle_gamma   90.00
#
_symmetry.space_group_name_H-M   'P 1'
#
loop_
_entity.id
_entity.type
_entity.pdbx_description
1 polymer ?
#
loop_
_entity_poly.entity_id
_entity_poly.type
_entity_poly.pdbx_seq_one_letter_code
_entity_poly.pdbx_strand_id
1 'polypeptide(L)'
;MTLMAIADTPHSIALGSAIGIFFGFTPLWSIKTLLSIGVAWVCRCNKIAAAIAVTLHDVLIFAMPAIYFAEYKVGCWILRRPVPLHRFRFHFGLHDYLNTGLFVRLVWPAFVGSLFFAIPSAIIVYFVMRLLISRARTAQRTG
;
A
#
# COMPACT_ATOMS: atom_id res chain seq x y z
N MET A 1 5.51 7.42 20.69
CA MET A 1 6.10 8.47 19.83
C MET A 1 5.05 8.86 18.79
N THR A 2 4.47 10.02 18.91
CA THR A 2 3.46 10.50 17.97
C THR A 2 4.15 11.05 16.74
N LEU A 3 3.57 10.87 15.56
CA LEU A 3 4.05 11.42 14.27
C LEU A 3 4.27 12.96 14.32
N MET A 4 3.68 13.62 15.31
CA MET A 4 3.84 15.06 15.57
C MET A 4 5.18 15.43 16.20
N ALA A 5 5.88 14.50 16.86
CA ALA A 5 7.18 14.73 17.47
C ALA A 5 8.34 14.66 16.47
N ILE A 6 8.06 14.32 15.20
CA ILE A 6 9.06 14.24 14.15
C ILE A 6 9.30 15.66 13.63
N ALA A 7 10.55 16.10 13.65
CA ALA A 7 10.99 17.45 13.23
C ALA A 7 10.84 17.73 11.71
N ASP A 8 10.08 16.89 10.99
CA ASP A 8 9.87 16.98 9.56
C ASP A 8 8.71 17.89 9.19
N THR A 9 8.74 18.39 7.97
CA THR A 9 7.65 19.24 7.44
C THR A 9 6.34 18.43 7.29
N PRO A 10 5.16 19.07 7.39
CA PRO A 10 3.88 18.41 7.15
C PRO A 10 3.82 17.70 5.78
N HIS A 11 4.46 18.26 4.77
CA HIS A 11 4.59 17.68 3.45
C HIS A 11 5.39 16.37 3.48
N SER A 12 6.55 16.37 4.16
CA SER A 12 7.43 15.19 4.26
C SER A 12 6.73 14.00 4.92
N ILE A 13 5.99 14.26 6.01
CA ILE A 13 5.23 13.22 6.72
C ILE A 13 4.06 12.73 5.87
N ALA A 14 3.31 13.64 5.25
CA ALA A 14 2.18 13.28 4.39
C ALA A 14 2.61 12.46 3.17
N LEU A 15 3.72 12.84 2.53
CA LEU A 15 4.27 12.11 1.40
C LEU A 15 4.78 10.73 1.81
N GLY A 16 5.47 10.62 2.94
CA GLY A 16 5.89 9.33 3.50
C GLY A 16 4.70 8.42 3.78
N SER A 17 3.64 8.94 4.41
CA SER A 17 2.41 8.18 4.67
C SER A 17 1.72 7.73 3.38
N ALA A 18 1.66 8.58 2.35
CA ALA A 18 1.09 8.24 1.05
C ALA A 18 1.87 7.11 0.36
N ILE A 19 3.21 7.16 0.39
CA ILE A 19 4.08 6.09 -0.12
C ILE A 19 3.83 4.79 0.66
N GLY A 20 3.72 4.85 1.98
CA GLY A 20 3.43 3.69 2.81
C GLY A 20 2.11 3.02 2.45
N ILE A 21 1.03 3.78 2.28
CA ILE A 21 -0.27 3.26 1.87
C ILE A 21 -0.23 2.71 0.45
N PHE A 22 0.46 3.38 -0.48
CA PHE A 22 0.63 2.90 -1.85
C PHE A 22 1.23 1.48 -1.87
N PHE A 23 2.34 1.28 -1.18
CA PHE A 23 2.97 -0.03 -1.07
C PHE A 23 2.17 -1.01 -0.21
N GLY A 24 1.34 -0.52 0.71
CA GLY A 24 0.42 -1.35 1.49
C GLY A 24 -0.52 -2.18 0.62
N PHE A 25 -1.09 -1.57 -0.42
CA PHE A 25 -1.97 -2.25 -1.39
C PHE A 25 -1.23 -3.20 -2.34
N THR A 26 0.09 -3.06 -2.51
CA THR A 26 0.80 -3.94 -3.44
C THR A 26 0.97 -5.35 -2.88
N PRO A 27 0.75 -6.42 -3.69
CA PRO A 27 0.89 -7.81 -3.24
C PRO A 27 2.35 -8.26 -3.15
N LEU A 28 3.24 -7.38 -2.70
CA LEU A 28 4.68 -7.61 -2.57
C LEU A 28 5.08 -7.99 -1.13
N TRP A 29 4.27 -8.72 -0.45
CA TRP A 29 4.41 -9.24 0.93
C TRP A 29 5.64 -8.67 1.69
N SER A 30 6.65 -9.43 2.01
CA SER A 30 7.78 -8.99 2.84
C SER A 30 8.62 -7.84 2.26
N ILE A 31 8.57 -7.60 0.94
CA ILE A 31 9.43 -6.60 0.28
C ILE A 31 8.79 -5.20 0.31
N LYS A 32 7.46 -5.11 0.45
CA LYS A 32 6.73 -3.83 0.39
C LYS A 32 7.19 -2.80 1.42
N THR A 33 7.53 -3.23 2.63
CA THR A 33 8.04 -2.33 3.69
C THR A 33 9.40 -1.77 3.33
N LEU A 34 10.32 -2.61 2.83
CA LEU A 34 11.63 -2.15 2.36
C LEU A 34 11.53 -1.20 1.18
N LEU A 35 10.65 -1.52 0.21
CA LEU A 35 10.39 -0.65 -0.94
C LEU A 35 9.79 0.69 -0.51
N SER A 36 8.83 0.67 0.42
CA SER A 36 8.22 1.89 0.96
C SER A 36 9.27 2.80 1.60
N ILE A 37 10.14 2.24 2.45
CA ILE A 37 11.24 2.97 3.10
C ILE A 37 12.26 3.45 2.06
N GLY A 38 12.61 2.61 1.10
CA GLY A 38 13.56 2.94 0.03
C GLY A 38 13.07 4.07 -0.86
N VAL A 39 11.81 4.04 -1.29
CA VAL A 39 11.20 5.12 -2.08
C VAL A 39 11.07 6.40 -1.25
N ALA A 40 10.68 6.30 0.02
CA ALA A 40 10.66 7.45 0.93
C ALA A 40 12.04 8.09 1.11
N TRP A 41 13.10 7.28 1.12
CA TRP A 41 14.47 7.75 1.17
C TRP A 41 14.89 8.49 -0.11
N VAL A 42 14.59 7.94 -1.28
CA VAL A 42 14.85 8.57 -2.59
C VAL A 42 14.08 9.88 -2.74
N CYS A 43 12.80 9.90 -2.33
CA CYS A 43 11.95 11.09 -2.34
C CYS A 43 12.30 12.11 -1.24
N ARG A 44 13.30 11.82 -0.39
CA ARG A 44 13.71 12.66 0.75
C ARG A 44 12.56 13.03 1.67
N CYS A 45 11.61 12.12 1.85
CA CYS A 45 10.48 12.29 2.76
C CYS A 45 10.60 11.39 4.00
N ASN A 46 9.64 11.50 4.92
CA ASN A 46 9.71 10.81 6.20
C ASN A 46 9.58 9.29 6.08
N LYS A 47 10.68 8.58 6.28
CA LYS A 47 10.77 7.11 6.21
C LYS A 47 9.97 6.42 7.33
N ILE A 48 9.93 7.04 8.51
CA ILE A 48 9.18 6.49 9.66
C ILE A 48 7.68 6.56 9.37
N ALA A 49 7.20 7.66 8.80
CA ALA A 49 5.81 7.79 8.38
C ALA A 49 5.45 6.75 7.30
N ALA A 50 6.34 6.48 6.36
CA ALA A 50 6.15 5.45 5.34
C ALA A 50 6.09 4.05 5.97
N ALA A 51 7.00 3.72 6.88
CA ALA A 51 7.01 2.44 7.59
C ALA A 51 5.75 2.23 8.44
N ILE A 52 5.32 3.25 9.17
CA ILE A 52 4.09 3.18 9.99
C ILE A 52 2.86 2.99 9.10
N ALA A 53 2.76 3.73 7.99
CA ALA A 53 1.61 3.67 7.11
C ALA A 53 1.47 2.32 6.41
N VAL A 54 2.57 1.71 5.94
CA VAL A 54 2.54 0.37 5.35
C VAL A 54 2.17 -0.69 6.38
N THR A 55 2.67 -0.57 7.62
CA THR A 55 2.34 -1.50 8.71
C THR A 55 0.89 -1.33 9.16
N LEU A 56 0.38 -0.10 9.22
CA LEU A 56 -1.02 0.16 9.56
C LEU A 56 -1.98 -0.49 8.55
N HIS A 57 -1.65 -0.49 7.28
CA HIS A 57 -2.39 -1.22 6.26
C HIS A 57 -2.40 -2.75 6.55
N ASP A 58 -1.30 -3.29 7.06
CA ASP A 58 -1.19 -4.73 7.39
C ASP A 58 -2.02 -5.13 8.61
N VAL A 59 -2.38 -4.20 9.48
CA VAL A 59 -3.30 -4.46 10.61
C VAL A 59 -4.69 -4.88 10.11
N LEU A 60 -5.06 -4.51 8.88
CA LEU A 60 -6.29 -4.95 8.23
C LEU A 60 -6.22 -6.40 7.72
N ILE A 61 -5.43 -7.27 8.36
CA ILE A 61 -5.16 -8.65 7.93
C ILE A 61 -6.43 -9.47 7.68
N PHE A 62 -7.49 -9.23 8.45
CA PHE A 62 -8.77 -9.89 8.25
C PHE A 62 -9.51 -9.44 7.00
N ALA A 63 -9.27 -8.22 6.52
CA ALA A 63 -9.83 -7.68 5.29
C ALA A 63 -8.96 -8.00 4.06
N MET A 64 -7.72 -8.43 4.25
CA MET A 64 -6.75 -8.71 3.17
C MET A 64 -7.27 -9.69 2.13
N PRO A 65 -7.90 -10.84 2.47
CA PRO A 65 -8.43 -11.75 1.45
C PRO A 65 -9.47 -11.08 0.55
N ALA A 66 -10.33 -10.24 1.12
CA ALA A 66 -11.35 -9.51 0.35
C ALA A 66 -10.72 -8.42 -0.53
N ILE A 67 -9.71 -7.70 -0.02
CA ILE A 67 -8.97 -6.67 -0.74
C ILE A 67 -8.24 -7.29 -1.93
N TYR A 68 -7.45 -8.34 -1.73
CA TYR A 68 -6.74 -9.02 -2.80
C TYR A 68 -7.66 -9.66 -3.84
N PHE A 69 -8.82 -10.16 -3.41
CA PHE A 69 -9.83 -10.66 -4.34
C PHE A 69 -10.42 -9.53 -5.20
N ALA A 70 -10.70 -8.37 -4.61
CA ALA A 70 -11.17 -7.20 -5.33
C ALA A 70 -10.11 -6.68 -6.32
N GLU A 71 -8.86 -6.56 -5.88
CA GLU A 71 -7.72 -6.19 -6.73
C GLU A 71 -7.56 -7.15 -7.91
N TYR A 72 -7.63 -8.46 -7.65
CA TYR A 72 -7.55 -9.47 -8.69
C TYR A 72 -8.70 -9.35 -9.71
N LYS A 73 -9.94 -9.14 -9.24
CA LYS A 73 -11.10 -8.93 -10.13
C LYS A 73 -10.94 -7.69 -11.01
N VAL A 74 -10.54 -6.57 -10.40
CA VAL A 74 -10.31 -5.31 -11.14
C VAL A 74 -9.16 -5.48 -12.13
N GLY A 75 -8.06 -6.12 -11.73
CA GLY A 75 -6.95 -6.40 -12.63
C GLY A 75 -7.33 -7.30 -13.80
N CYS A 76 -8.11 -8.35 -13.56
CA CYS A 76 -8.66 -9.19 -14.64
C CYS A 76 -9.56 -8.40 -15.59
N TRP A 77 -10.38 -7.51 -15.04
CA TRP A 77 -11.24 -6.64 -15.84
C TRP A 77 -10.44 -5.68 -16.72
N ILE A 78 -9.41 -5.03 -16.16
CA ILE A 78 -8.50 -4.13 -16.90
C ILE A 78 -7.76 -4.89 -18.00
N LEU A 79 -7.26 -6.09 -17.69
CA LEU A 79 -6.51 -6.92 -18.63
C LEU A 79 -7.42 -7.71 -19.60
N ARG A 80 -8.74 -7.53 -19.53
CA ARG A 80 -9.75 -8.27 -20.31
C ARG A 80 -9.56 -9.79 -20.24
N ARG A 81 -9.19 -10.31 -19.07
CA ARG A 81 -9.02 -11.74 -18.82
C ARG A 81 -10.22 -12.32 -18.08
N PRO A 82 -10.68 -13.54 -18.42
CA PRO A 82 -11.73 -14.19 -17.66
C PRO A 82 -11.26 -14.48 -16.23
N VAL A 83 -12.12 -14.19 -15.24
CA VAL A 83 -11.88 -14.56 -13.85
C VAL A 83 -12.18 -16.06 -13.70
N PRO A 84 -11.21 -16.93 -13.43
CA PRO A 84 -11.45 -18.36 -13.28
C PRO A 84 -12.05 -18.65 -11.89
N LEU A 85 -13.36 -18.40 -11.73
CA LEU A 85 -14.09 -18.58 -10.47
C LEU A 85 -14.09 -20.03 -9.94
N HIS A 86 -13.78 -21.02 -10.77
CA HIS A 86 -13.94 -22.45 -10.43
C HIS A 86 -12.67 -23.20 -10.03
N ARG A 87 -11.50 -22.56 -9.94
CA ARG A 87 -10.23 -23.27 -9.66
C ARG A 87 -9.39 -22.68 -8.53
N PHE A 88 -9.97 -22.01 -7.55
CA PHE A 88 -9.25 -21.70 -6.31
C PHE A 88 -9.20 -22.92 -5.39
N ARG A 89 -8.45 -23.94 -5.76
CA ARG A 89 -7.98 -24.97 -4.83
C ARG A 89 -6.78 -24.37 -4.11
N PHE A 90 -6.94 -24.01 -2.85
CA PHE A 90 -5.88 -23.52 -1.96
C PHE A 90 -4.90 -24.64 -1.55
N HIS A 91 -4.34 -25.34 -2.51
CA HIS A 91 -3.22 -26.24 -2.30
C HIS A 91 -2.02 -25.68 -3.06
N PHE A 92 -1.40 -24.65 -2.48
CA PHE A 92 -0.17 -24.07 -3.02
C PHE A 92 1.02 -24.75 -2.35
N GLY A 93 1.68 -25.65 -3.06
CA GLY A 93 3.02 -26.12 -2.69
C GLY A 93 4.06 -25.02 -2.98
N LEU A 94 5.16 -25.02 -2.24
CA LEU A 94 6.27 -24.07 -2.45
C LEU A 94 6.75 -24.05 -3.92
N HIS A 95 6.62 -25.16 -4.62
CA HIS A 95 6.99 -25.34 -6.02
C HIS A 95 6.08 -24.54 -6.98
N ASP A 96 4.83 -24.29 -6.60
CA ASP A 96 3.88 -23.56 -7.44
C ASP A 96 4.17 -22.05 -7.44
N TYR A 97 4.77 -21.51 -6.36
CA TYR A 97 5.20 -20.11 -6.28
C TYR A 97 6.39 -19.79 -7.21
N LEU A 98 7.19 -20.79 -7.55
CA LEU A 98 8.33 -20.64 -8.47
C LEU A 98 7.91 -20.85 -9.94
N ASN A 99 6.65 -21.23 -10.17
CA ASN A 99 6.16 -21.45 -11.53
C ASN A 99 5.73 -20.13 -12.18
N THR A 100 6.50 -19.70 -13.18
CA THR A 100 6.26 -18.46 -13.94
C THR A 100 4.81 -18.36 -14.46
N GLY A 101 4.17 -19.49 -14.75
CA GLY A 101 2.79 -19.53 -15.22
C GLY A 101 1.78 -19.13 -14.15
N LEU A 102 2.01 -19.44 -12.89
CA LEU A 102 1.13 -19.05 -11.77
C LEU A 102 1.32 -17.56 -11.46
N PHE A 103 2.55 -17.09 -11.47
CA PHE A 103 2.88 -15.68 -11.27
C PHE A 103 2.14 -14.80 -12.29
N VAL A 104 2.24 -15.11 -13.58
CA VAL A 104 1.59 -14.32 -14.64
C VAL A 104 0.05 -14.42 -14.58
N ARG A 105 -0.50 -15.53 -14.10
CA ARG A 105 -1.96 -15.73 -14.05
C ARG A 105 -2.61 -15.12 -12.81
N LEU A 106 -1.93 -15.09 -11.68
CA LEU A 106 -2.49 -14.68 -10.40
C LEU A 106 -1.92 -13.35 -9.90
N VAL A 107 -0.60 -13.26 -9.82
CA VAL A 107 0.09 -12.10 -9.21
C VAL A 107 0.03 -10.88 -10.12
N TRP A 108 0.21 -11.06 -11.42
CA TRP A 108 0.19 -9.95 -12.36
C TRP A 108 -1.16 -9.22 -12.44
N PRO A 109 -2.32 -9.90 -12.57
CA PRO A 109 -3.61 -9.22 -12.50
C PRO A 109 -3.85 -8.55 -11.15
N ALA A 110 -3.50 -9.21 -10.03
CA ALA A 110 -3.62 -8.60 -8.71
C ALA A 110 -2.76 -7.33 -8.58
N PHE A 111 -1.54 -7.35 -9.12
CA PHE A 111 -0.66 -6.17 -9.13
C PHE A 111 -1.23 -5.02 -9.96
N VAL A 112 -1.76 -5.29 -11.16
CA VAL A 112 -2.41 -4.26 -11.99
C VAL A 112 -3.65 -3.70 -11.29
N GLY A 113 -4.46 -4.58 -10.68
CA GLY A 113 -5.64 -4.16 -9.92
C GLY A 113 -5.30 -3.38 -8.66
N SER A 114 -4.21 -3.74 -7.96
CA SER A 114 -3.77 -3.01 -6.77
C SER A 114 -3.41 -1.56 -7.06
N LEU A 115 -2.84 -1.27 -8.23
CA LEU A 115 -2.54 0.11 -8.64
C LEU A 115 -3.79 0.97 -8.72
N PHE A 116 -4.92 0.39 -9.13
CA PHE A 116 -6.20 1.09 -9.21
C PHE A 116 -6.69 1.56 -7.82
N PHE A 117 -6.43 0.78 -6.78
CA PHE A 117 -6.75 1.16 -5.39
C PHE A 117 -5.64 1.96 -4.73
N ALA A 118 -4.37 1.62 -4.98
CA ALA A 118 -3.21 2.24 -4.36
C ALA A 118 -3.07 3.73 -4.71
N ILE A 119 -3.25 4.09 -5.98
CA ILE A 119 -3.07 5.48 -6.45
C ILE A 119 -4.08 6.44 -5.79
N PRO A 120 -5.41 6.23 -5.87
CA PRO A 120 -6.36 7.14 -5.25
C PRO A 120 -6.24 7.15 -3.72
N SER A 121 -5.98 5.99 -3.09
CA SER A 121 -5.76 5.92 -1.64
C SER A 121 -4.54 6.71 -1.20
N ALA A 122 -3.43 6.62 -1.92
CA ALA A 122 -2.22 7.40 -1.62
C ALA A 122 -2.47 8.91 -1.76
N ILE A 123 -3.20 9.34 -2.79
CA ILE A 123 -3.57 10.74 -2.99
C ILE A 123 -4.44 11.25 -1.82
N ILE A 124 -5.47 10.49 -1.45
CA ILE A 124 -6.36 10.84 -0.34
C ILE A 124 -5.56 10.94 0.96
N VAL A 125 -4.74 9.94 1.27
CA VAL A 125 -3.91 9.92 2.49
C VAL A 125 -2.93 11.09 2.51
N TYR A 126 -2.32 11.44 1.39
CA TYR A 126 -1.44 12.61 1.30
C TYR A 126 -2.15 13.90 1.73
N PHE A 127 -3.32 14.20 1.15
CA PHE A 127 -4.05 15.42 1.47
C PHE A 127 -4.60 15.43 2.89
N VAL A 128 -5.16 14.30 3.35
CA VAL A 128 -5.68 14.16 4.72
C VAL A 128 -4.56 14.35 5.73
N MET A 129 -3.44 13.65 5.59
CA MET A 129 -2.31 13.76 6.52
C MET A 129 -1.69 15.16 6.50
N ARG A 130 -1.53 15.75 5.34
CA ARG A 130 -1.04 17.13 5.22
C ARG A 130 -1.94 18.11 5.97
N LEU A 131 -3.25 17.97 5.79
CA LEU A 131 -4.24 18.85 6.46
C LEU A 131 -4.22 18.64 7.98
N LEU A 132 -4.25 17.41 8.46
CA LEU A 132 -4.25 17.08 9.89
C LEU A 132 -2.99 17.60 10.58
N ILE A 133 -1.82 17.37 10.00
CA ILE A 133 -0.55 17.78 10.60
C ILE A 133 -0.41 19.30 10.59
N SER A 134 -0.83 19.97 9.51
CA SER A 134 -0.77 21.43 9.45
C SER A 134 -1.68 22.08 10.51
N ARG A 135 -2.92 21.58 10.67
CA ARG A 135 -3.86 22.07 11.69
C ARG A 135 -3.34 21.84 13.11
N ALA A 136 -2.82 20.65 13.39
CA ALA A 136 -2.29 20.31 14.70
C ALA A 136 -1.11 21.22 15.10
N ARG A 137 -0.22 21.54 14.16
CA ARG A 137 0.92 22.44 14.41
C ARG A 137 0.49 23.90 14.60
N THR A 138 -0.54 24.34 13.91
CA THR A 138 -1.10 25.69 14.11
C THR A 138 -1.69 25.81 15.51
N ALA A 139 -2.46 24.80 15.96
CA ALA A 139 -3.03 24.79 17.31
C ALA A 139 -1.97 24.81 18.42
N GLN A 140 -0.82 24.16 18.22
CA GLN A 140 0.30 24.18 19.19
C GLN A 140 1.06 25.51 19.25
N ARG A 141 0.93 26.36 18.23
CA ARG A 141 1.58 27.69 18.21
C ARG A 141 0.72 28.80 18.86
N THR A 142 -0.57 28.56 18.98
CA THR A 142 -1.56 29.53 19.51
C THR A 142 -1.96 29.29 20.97
N GLY A 143 -1.56 28.19 21.58
CA GLY A 143 -1.73 27.88 23.00
C GLY A 143 -0.43 27.98 23.77
#